data_c1abe1b95eb06ac235308fbad67f3569
#
_entry.id   c1abe1b95eb06ac235308fbad67f3569
#
_cell.length_a   1.000
_cell.length_b   1.000
_cell.length_c   1.000
_cell.angle_alpha   90.00
_cell.angle_beta   90.00
_cell.angle_gamma   90.00
#
_symmetry.space_group_name_H-M   'P 1'
#
loop_
_entity.id
_entity.type
_entity.pdbx_description
1 polymer ?
#
loop_
_entity_poly.entity_id
_entity_poly.type
_entity_poly.pdbx_seq_one_letter_code
_entity_poly.pdbx_strand_id
1 'polypeptide(L)'
;MSQPSPDMTLQPFEGINVGDSLRVTVASRDASTLTLLCAHDAQPRQPSSQQAVSMSSGGAAQPLDVASHHGLTRLLAAVKELPPVRVGVVHPCDATSLSAALDAHRLGLIEPVLIAPRARLEAIALAQGFELQGLRIEDVPHSHAAAERGARLATSGEVEALMKGSLHTDELMAAVVAGSAGLRTKRRVSHCFVLQTASYPRPFIVTDAAINLAPDLLQKADIARNAIELAQVLGVARPRLAILAAVETVNPNMPATLDAAALCKMADRGQITGGVLDGPLAFDNAVSIEAARTKGITSPVAGQADILLVPDLESGNMLAKQLMYLGGAASAGIVLGAKVPIVLTSRADSRESRIASCAIALLLAHHYRQTPP
;
A
#
# COMPACT_ATOMS: atom_id res chain seq x y z
N MET A 1 11.15 40.17 -46.22
CA MET A 1 12.45 40.38 -45.54
C MET A 1 12.12 40.78 -44.09
N SER A 2 12.04 39.81 -43.23
CA SER A 2 11.73 39.99 -41.79
C SER A 2 13.03 39.82 -41.00
N GLN A 3 13.39 40.85 -40.23
CA GLN A 3 14.57 40.83 -39.38
C GLN A 3 14.40 39.85 -38.20
N PRO A 4 15.48 39.20 -37.72
CA PRO A 4 15.44 38.33 -36.54
C PRO A 4 15.38 39.16 -35.24
N SER A 5 14.62 38.63 -34.28
CA SER A 5 14.49 39.16 -32.93
C SER A 5 15.81 39.13 -32.13
N PRO A 6 16.00 40.02 -31.15
CA PRO A 6 17.25 40.12 -30.42
C PRO A 6 17.44 38.98 -29.45
N ASP A 7 18.69 38.56 -29.35
CA ASP A 7 19.29 37.60 -28.47
C ASP A 7 18.89 37.84 -26.96
N MET A 8 18.19 36.90 -26.36
CA MET A 8 17.95 36.88 -24.93
C MET A 8 19.19 36.32 -24.23
N THR A 9 20.14 37.19 -23.88
CA THR A 9 21.21 36.87 -22.94
C THR A 9 20.61 36.55 -21.56
N LEU A 10 20.54 35.26 -21.23
CA LEU A 10 20.20 34.81 -19.88
C LEU A 10 21.31 35.23 -18.90
N GLN A 11 20.96 36.03 -17.91
CA GLN A 11 21.83 36.35 -16.75
C GLN A 11 22.28 35.09 -16.03
N PRO A 12 23.52 35.00 -15.54
CA PRO A 12 23.99 33.85 -14.77
C PRO A 12 23.19 33.77 -13.47
N PHE A 13 22.67 32.58 -13.20
CA PHE A 13 22.02 32.29 -11.91
C PHE A 13 23.09 32.35 -10.80
N GLU A 14 22.93 33.28 -9.86
CA GLU A 14 23.70 33.29 -8.63
C GLU A 14 23.36 32.03 -7.79
N GLY A 15 24.41 31.41 -7.20
CA GLY A 15 24.29 30.12 -6.56
C GLY A 15 23.27 30.08 -5.42
N ILE A 16 22.52 29.00 -5.36
CA ILE A 16 21.56 28.73 -4.27
C ILE A 16 22.36 28.36 -3.02
N ASN A 17 22.22 29.13 -1.95
CA ASN A 17 22.80 28.82 -0.64
C ASN A 17 21.89 27.82 0.08
N VAL A 18 22.36 26.59 0.29
CA VAL A 18 21.64 25.54 1.02
C VAL A 18 22.33 25.34 2.38
N GLY A 19 22.12 26.25 3.31
CA GLY A 19 22.67 26.21 4.68
C GLY A 19 24.15 26.58 4.78
N ASP A 20 24.63 26.76 6.00
CA ASP A 20 25.97 27.32 6.31
C ASP A 20 27.18 26.42 5.94
N SER A 21 26.97 25.25 5.32
CA SER A 21 28.04 24.28 5.09
C SER A 21 28.17 23.74 3.65
N LEU A 22 27.31 24.15 2.72
CA LEU A 22 27.37 23.66 1.34
C LEU A 22 27.22 24.79 0.32
N ARG A 23 28.27 25.01 -0.48
CA ARG A 23 28.26 25.93 -1.64
C ARG A 23 28.20 25.13 -2.93
N VAL A 24 27.15 25.31 -3.72
CA VAL A 24 27.02 24.67 -5.05
C VAL A 24 27.37 25.71 -6.11
N THR A 25 28.37 25.42 -6.93
CA THR A 25 28.78 26.27 -8.05
C THR A 25 28.59 25.54 -9.37
N VAL A 26 28.02 26.18 -10.37
CA VAL A 26 27.90 25.62 -11.73
C VAL A 26 29.27 25.73 -12.42
N ALA A 27 29.89 24.58 -12.69
CA ALA A 27 31.25 24.52 -13.22
C ALA A 27 31.35 24.59 -14.75
N SER A 28 30.35 24.16 -15.50
CA SER A 28 30.28 24.34 -16.96
C SER A 28 28.86 24.10 -17.49
N ARG A 29 28.61 24.64 -18.70
CA ARG A 29 27.39 24.43 -19.46
C ARG A 29 27.76 23.99 -20.85
N ASP A 30 27.58 22.69 -21.12
CA ASP A 30 27.48 22.19 -22.50
C ASP A 30 26.02 21.87 -22.79
N ALA A 31 25.62 21.96 -24.07
CA ALA A 31 24.24 21.88 -24.51
C ALA A 31 23.50 20.55 -24.17
N SER A 32 24.17 19.60 -23.56
CA SER A 32 23.63 18.28 -23.20
C SER A 32 23.90 17.81 -21.76
N THR A 33 24.69 18.55 -20.94
CA THR A 33 25.06 18.08 -19.59
C THR A 33 25.24 19.23 -18.61
N LEU A 34 24.57 19.16 -17.46
CA LEU A 34 24.76 20.05 -16.32
C LEU A 34 25.64 19.36 -15.29
N THR A 35 26.88 19.83 -15.10
CA THR A 35 27.77 19.31 -14.05
C THR A 35 27.76 20.24 -12.84
N LEU A 36 27.35 19.69 -11.69
CA LEU A 36 27.32 20.37 -10.41
C LEU A 36 28.50 19.88 -9.56
N LEU A 37 29.35 20.80 -9.09
CA LEU A 37 30.41 20.52 -8.13
C LEU A 37 29.98 20.98 -6.74
N CYS A 38 29.98 20.04 -5.77
CA CYS A 38 29.77 20.35 -4.36
C CYS A 38 31.14 20.43 -3.66
N ALA A 39 31.51 21.58 -3.12
CA ALA A 39 32.68 21.76 -2.30
C ALA A 39 32.29 21.86 -0.81
N HIS A 40 32.90 21.03 0.01
CA HIS A 40 32.87 21.17 1.47
C HIS A 40 34.08 22.00 1.93
N ASP A 41 33.85 23.14 2.52
CA ASP A 41 34.89 23.89 3.23
C ASP A 41 35.13 23.24 4.60
N ALA A 42 36.09 22.30 4.64
CA ALA A 42 36.61 21.78 5.89
C ALA A 42 37.91 22.49 6.23
N GLN A 43 37.91 23.38 7.22
CA GLN A 43 39.18 23.84 7.84
C GLN A 43 39.82 22.70 8.63
N PRO A 44 41.13 22.52 8.52
CA PRO A 44 41.87 21.47 9.25
C PRO A 44 42.00 21.82 10.73
N ARG A 45 41.39 21.05 11.62
CA ARG A 45 41.71 21.02 13.04
C ARG A 45 42.91 20.14 13.27
N GLN A 46 43.95 20.67 13.94
CA GLN A 46 45.14 19.92 14.37
C GLN A 46 44.75 18.79 15.35
N PRO A 47 45.44 17.64 15.31
CA PRO A 47 45.14 16.50 16.15
C PRO A 47 45.76 16.67 17.56
N SER A 48 44.92 16.54 18.59
CA SER A 48 45.39 16.22 19.95
C SER A 48 45.53 14.70 20.08
N SER A 49 46.64 14.31 20.63
CA SER A 49 47.21 12.98 20.77
C SER A 49 46.39 12.03 21.64
N GLN A 50 46.48 10.73 21.26
CA GLN A 50 46.35 9.50 22.04
C GLN A 50 44.96 8.92 22.23
N GLN A 51 44.63 7.88 21.48
CA GLN A 51 44.70 6.46 21.88
C GLN A 51 44.34 5.55 20.69
N ALA A 52 45.30 4.73 20.29
CA ALA A 52 45.11 3.69 19.29
C ALA A 52 44.33 2.52 19.92
N VAL A 53 43.13 2.28 19.41
CA VAL A 53 42.43 1.00 19.56
C VAL A 53 42.38 0.37 18.18
N SER A 54 43.07 -0.76 18.04
CA SER A 54 43.06 -1.58 16.83
C SER A 54 41.64 -2.11 16.60
N MET A 55 40.98 -1.71 15.48
CA MET A 55 39.79 -2.38 14.99
C MET A 55 40.11 -3.08 13.69
N SER A 56 39.89 -4.39 13.71
CA SER A 56 39.97 -5.31 12.59
C SER A 56 39.06 -4.85 11.43
N SER A 57 39.58 -5.03 10.22
CA SER A 57 38.89 -4.83 8.95
C SER A 57 37.61 -5.66 8.87
N GLY A 58 36.48 -5.04 9.10
CA GLY A 58 35.16 -5.57 8.81
C GLY A 58 34.54 -4.77 7.69
N GLY A 59 34.02 -5.48 6.66
CA GLY A 59 33.49 -4.91 5.44
C GLY A 59 32.41 -3.86 5.69
N ALA A 60 32.38 -2.85 4.82
CA ALA A 60 31.41 -1.78 4.82
C ALA A 60 29.99 -2.36 4.67
N ALA A 61 29.19 -2.27 5.72
CA ALA A 61 27.79 -2.63 5.70
C ALA A 61 27.01 -1.61 4.83
N GLN A 62 26.29 -2.10 3.87
CA GLN A 62 25.37 -1.28 3.05
C GLN A 62 24.17 -0.84 3.91
N PRO A 63 23.82 0.47 3.96
CA PRO A 63 22.83 0.98 4.92
C PRO A 63 21.34 0.85 4.52
N LEU A 64 20.95 0.15 3.45
CA LEU A 64 19.65 0.37 2.83
C LEU A 64 18.65 -0.79 2.82
N ASP A 65 18.91 -1.94 3.45
CA ASP A 65 18.05 -3.12 3.27
C ASP A 65 17.32 -3.61 4.55
N VAL A 66 17.39 -2.87 5.65
CA VAL A 66 16.91 -3.36 6.96
C VAL A 66 15.39 -3.14 7.17
N ALA A 67 14.76 -2.19 6.47
CA ALA A 67 13.37 -1.83 6.74
C ALA A 67 12.34 -2.71 6.02
N SER A 68 12.60 -3.16 4.80
CA SER A 68 11.67 -3.95 3.98
C SER A 68 11.48 -5.39 4.48
N HIS A 69 12.54 -6.02 4.97
CA HIS A 69 12.49 -7.42 5.42
C HIS A 69 11.82 -7.61 6.80
N HIS A 70 11.92 -6.66 7.72
CA HIS A 70 11.38 -6.82 9.07
C HIS A 70 9.84 -6.85 9.14
N GLY A 71 9.15 -6.12 8.28
CA GLY A 71 7.68 -6.09 8.23
C GLY A 71 7.10 -7.43 7.77
N LEU A 72 7.59 -7.94 6.65
CA LEU A 72 7.18 -9.24 6.13
C LEU A 72 7.53 -10.37 7.10
N THR A 73 8.73 -10.36 7.68
CA THR A 73 9.16 -11.37 8.66
C THR A 73 8.24 -11.41 9.87
N ARG A 74 7.86 -10.25 10.43
CA ARG A 74 6.90 -10.19 11.54
C ARG A 74 5.51 -10.69 11.16
N LEU A 75 5.04 -10.31 9.97
CA LEU A 75 3.75 -10.77 9.46
C LEU A 75 3.73 -12.28 9.27
N LEU A 76 4.78 -12.86 8.65
CA LEU A 76 4.91 -14.31 8.48
C LEU A 76 5.04 -15.04 9.82
N ALA A 77 5.74 -14.46 10.80
CA ALA A 77 5.79 -15.02 12.15
C ALA A 77 4.41 -15.03 12.84
N ALA A 78 3.61 -13.99 12.65
CA ALA A 78 2.27 -13.90 13.21
C ALA A 78 1.29 -14.93 12.64
N VAL A 79 1.50 -15.37 11.40
CA VAL A 79 0.63 -16.37 10.74
C VAL A 79 1.16 -17.80 10.81
N LYS A 80 2.36 -18.01 11.34
CA LYS A 80 3.08 -19.29 11.29
C LYS A 80 2.29 -20.48 11.88
N GLU A 81 1.56 -20.23 12.96
CA GLU A 81 0.80 -21.27 13.67
C GLU A 81 -0.65 -21.39 13.17
N LEU A 82 -1.05 -20.54 12.21
CA LEU A 82 -2.39 -20.60 11.66
C LEU A 82 -2.45 -21.61 10.51
N PRO A 83 -3.48 -22.47 10.48
CA PRO A 83 -3.67 -23.36 9.34
C PRO A 83 -3.98 -22.56 8.07
N PRO A 84 -3.54 -23.04 6.90
CA PRO A 84 -3.79 -22.37 5.63
C PRO A 84 -5.29 -22.21 5.37
N VAL A 85 -5.64 -21.20 4.58
CA VAL A 85 -7.02 -20.95 4.15
C VAL A 85 -7.20 -21.29 2.68
N ARG A 86 -8.39 -21.76 2.31
CA ARG A 86 -8.72 -22.04 0.91
C ARG A 86 -8.95 -20.74 0.15
N VAL A 87 -8.17 -20.52 -0.91
CA VAL A 87 -8.21 -19.31 -1.71
C VAL A 87 -8.56 -19.60 -3.15
N GLY A 88 -9.64 -19.01 -3.64
CA GLY A 88 -9.96 -19.02 -5.06
C GLY A 88 -9.04 -18.08 -5.85
N VAL A 89 -8.10 -18.64 -6.58
CA VAL A 89 -7.16 -17.87 -7.42
C VAL A 89 -7.81 -17.68 -8.78
N VAL A 90 -8.29 -16.46 -9.04
CA VAL A 90 -9.13 -16.15 -10.19
C VAL A 90 -8.29 -15.83 -11.41
N HIS A 91 -8.35 -16.68 -12.42
CA HIS A 91 -7.67 -16.55 -13.71
C HIS A 91 -6.15 -16.30 -13.60
N PRO A 92 -5.36 -17.17 -12.94
CA PRO A 92 -3.91 -17.02 -12.85
C PRO A 92 -3.21 -17.44 -14.15
N CYS A 93 -3.58 -16.80 -15.27
CA CYS A 93 -3.16 -17.17 -16.63
C CYS A 93 -1.94 -16.36 -17.11
N ASP A 94 -1.00 -16.08 -16.23
CA ASP A 94 0.37 -15.62 -16.52
C ASP A 94 1.35 -16.18 -15.47
N ALA A 95 2.65 -16.19 -15.80
CA ALA A 95 3.69 -16.75 -14.95
C ALA A 95 3.72 -16.08 -13.56
N THR A 96 3.49 -14.78 -13.51
CA THR A 96 3.59 -13.98 -12.27
C THR A 96 2.45 -14.30 -11.30
N SER A 97 1.21 -14.36 -11.77
CA SER A 97 0.06 -14.66 -10.91
C SER A 97 0.03 -16.12 -10.48
N LEU A 98 0.43 -17.04 -11.37
CA LEU A 98 0.50 -18.46 -11.02
C LEU A 98 1.63 -18.73 -10.00
N SER A 99 2.85 -18.19 -10.23
CA SER A 99 3.94 -18.33 -9.26
C SER A 99 3.60 -17.77 -7.89
N ALA A 100 2.89 -16.63 -7.83
CA ALA A 100 2.49 -16.03 -6.57
C ALA A 100 1.58 -16.96 -5.74
N ALA A 101 0.61 -17.60 -6.38
CA ALA A 101 -0.26 -18.58 -5.73
C ALA A 101 0.51 -19.82 -5.24
N LEU A 102 1.42 -20.33 -6.08
CA LEU A 102 2.26 -21.48 -5.74
C LEU A 102 3.26 -21.15 -4.61
N ASP A 103 3.83 -19.96 -4.60
CA ASP A 103 4.73 -19.51 -3.52
C ASP A 103 3.99 -19.39 -2.19
N ALA A 104 2.79 -18.78 -2.19
CA ALA A 104 1.96 -18.70 -1.00
C ALA A 104 1.53 -20.10 -0.49
N HIS A 105 1.26 -21.03 -1.40
CA HIS A 105 0.97 -22.43 -1.07
C HIS A 105 2.17 -23.13 -0.42
N ARG A 106 3.37 -23.03 -1.03
CA ARG A 106 4.60 -23.63 -0.49
C ARG A 106 4.95 -23.09 0.91
N LEU A 107 4.58 -21.83 1.19
CA LEU A 107 4.76 -21.22 2.51
C LEU A 107 3.67 -21.60 3.52
N GLY A 108 2.70 -22.44 3.14
CA GLY A 108 1.60 -22.86 4.00
C GLY A 108 0.60 -21.74 4.32
N LEU A 109 0.55 -20.67 3.53
CA LEU A 109 -0.38 -19.57 3.74
C LEU A 109 -1.76 -19.87 3.16
N ILE A 110 -1.82 -20.53 2.00
CA ILE A 110 -3.06 -20.81 1.28
C ILE A 110 -3.13 -22.24 0.75
N GLU A 111 -4.36 -22.73 0.60
CA GLU A 111 -4.71 -23.89 -0.24
C GLU A 111 -5.39 -23.34 -1.51
N PRO A 112 -4.66 -23.25 -2.64
CA PRO A 112 -5.18 -22.59 -3.82
C PRO A 112 -6.19 -23.47 -4.56
N VAL A 113 -7.31 -22.88 -4.94
CA VAL A 113 -8.23 -23.40 -5.95
C VAL A 113 -8.02 -22.57 -7.21
N LEU A 114 -7.38 -23.13 -8.22
CA LEU A 114 -7.05 -22.44 -9.47
C LEU A 114 -8.27 -22.40 -10.39
N ILE A 115 -8.79 -21.21 -10.69
CA ILE A 115 -10.02 -21.02 -11.46
C ILE A 115 -9.67 -20.40 -12.81
N ALA A 116 -9.53 -21.22 -13.85
CA ALA A 116 -9.06 -20.77 -15.17
C ALA A 116 -9.26 -21.84 -16.25
N PRO A 117 -9.08 -21.49 -17.54
CA PRO A 117 -8.98 -22.49 -18.61
C PRO A 117 -7.83 -23.44 -18.35
N ARG A 118 -8.13 -24.71 -18.12
CA ARG A 118 -7.16 -25.76 -17.75
C ARG A 118 -5.99 -25.81 -18.74
N ALA A 119 -6.29 -25.88 -20.03
CA ALA A 119 -5.24 -25.98 -21.05
C ALA A 119 -4.26 -24.79 -21.00
N ARG A 120 -4.75 -23.59 -20.67
CA ARG A 120 -3.91 -22.39 -20.53
C ARG A 120 -3.03 -22.44 -19.28
N LEU A 121 -3.55 -22.93 -18.16
CA LEU A 121 -2.78 -23.14 -16.93
C LEU A 121 -1.66 -24.17 -17.16
N GLU A 122 -2.00 -25.31 -17.76
CA GLU A 122 -1.04 -26.38 -18.04
C GLU A 122 0.07 -25.94 -18.99
N ALA A 123 -0.27 -25.16 -20.02
CA ALA A 123 0.72 -24.58 -20.93
C ALA A 123 1.70 -23.61 -20.21
N ILE A 124 1.19 -22.76 -19.31
CA ILE A 124 2.03 -21.86 -18.53
C ILE A 124 2.89 -22.65 -17.53
N ALA A 125 2.31 -23.63 -16.86
CA ALA A 125 3.03 -24.46 -15.91
C ALA A 125 4.17 -25.22 -16.59
N LEU A 126 3.92 -25.81 -17.75
CA LEU A 126 4.95 -26.49 -18.56
C LEU A 126 6.07 -25.52 -18.97
N ALA A 127 5.70 -24.32 -19.47
CA ALA A 127 6.66 -23.32 -19.93
C ALA A 127 7.54 -22.78 -18.80
N GLN A 128 7.04 -22.76 -17.57
CA GLN A 128 7.73 -22.19 -16.40
C GLN A 128 8.31 -23.29 -15.46
N GLY A 129 8.08 -24.57 -15.75
CA GLY A 129 8.48 -25.67 -14.88
C GLY A 129 7.72 -25.69 -13.54
N PHE A 130 6.46 -25.25 -13.53
CA PHE A 130 5.62 -25.28 -12.33
C PHE A 130 4.86 -26.62 -12.23
N GLU A 131 4.76 -27.15 -11.01
CA GLU A 131 3.99 -28.35 -10.73
C GLU A 131 2.57 -27.98 -10.28
N LEU A 132 1.56 -28.54 -10.95
CA LEU A 132 0.14 -28.36 -10.61
C LEU A 132 -0.47 -29.63 -10.01
N GLN A 133 0.31 -30.71 -9.86
CA GLN A 133 -0.17 -31.99 -9.31
C GLN A 133 -0.70 -31.80 -7.88
N GLY A 134 -1.88 -32.35 -7.62
CA GLY A 134 -2.54 -32.26 -6.30
C GLY A 134 -3.32 -30.95 -6.07
N LEU A 135 -3.21 -29.96 -6.95
CA LEU A 135 -3.99 -28.73 -6.83
C LEU A 135 -5.38 -28.88 -7.47
N ARG A 136 -6.39 -28.33 -6.80
CA ARG A 136 -7.74 -28.26 -7.35
C ARG A 136 -7.79 -27.22 -8.47
N ILE A 137 -8.25 -27.63 -9.66
CA ILE A 137 -8.47 -26.76 -10.81
C ILE A 137 -9.95 -26.75 -11.15
N GLU A 138 -10.55 -25.57 -11.15
CA GLU A 138 -11.89 -25.28 -11.66
C GLU A 138 -11.76 -24.82 -13.11
N ASP A 139 -12.07 -25.73 -14.03
CA ASP A 139 -11.94 -25.46 -15.46
C ASP A 139 -13.10 -24.56 -15.94
N VAL A 140 -12.77 -23.40 -16.49
CA VAL A 140 -13.71 -22.41 -16.98
C VAL A 140 -13.20 -21.78 -18.28
N PRO A 141 -14.08 -21.34 -19.19
CA PRO A 141 -13.68 -21.00 -20.56
C PRO A 141 -12.88 -19.68 -20.67
N HIS A 142 -13.08 -18.70 -19.77
CA HIS A 142 -12.48 -17.36 -19.85
C HIS A 142 -12.48 -16.64 -18.49
N SER A 143 -11.88 -15.44 -18.43
CA SER A 143 -11.69 -14.66 -17.21
C SER A 143 -13.00 -14.25 -16.51
N HIS A 144 -14.04 -13.84 -17.26
CA HIS A 144 -15.36 -13.52 -16.69
C HIS A 144 -15.98 -14.74 -16.00
N ALA A 145 -15.95 -15.91 -16.66
CA ALA A 145 -16.43 -17.14 -16.04
C ALA A 145 -15.61 -17.55 -14.81
N ALA A 146 -14.30 -17.23 -14.80
CA ALA A 146 -13.44 -17.43 -13.65
C ALA A 146 -13.83 -16.52 -12.47
N ALA A 147 -14.11 -15.24 -12.73
CA ALA A 147 -14.56 -14.29 -11.72
C ALA A 147 -15.91 -14.70 -11.11
N GLU A 148 -16.89 -15.07 -11.94
CA GLU A 148 -18.18 -15.57 -11.49
C GLU A 148 -18.05 -16.89 -10.70
N ARG A 149 -17.20 -17.82 -11.16
CA ARG A 149 -16.97 -19.09 -10.46
C ARG A 149 -16.33 -18.84 -9.10
N GLY A 150 -15.31 -17.95 -9.04
CA GLY A 150 -14.67 -17.56 -7.79
C GLY A 150 -15.66 -16.96 -6.80
N ALA A 151 -16.53 -16.05 -7.25
CA ALA A 151 -17.57 -15.48 -6.41
C ALA A 151 -18.57 -16.54 -5.88
N ARG A 152 -18.96 -17.52 -6.70
CA ARG A 152 -19.81 -18.64 -6.26
C ARG A 152 -19.13 -19.53 -5.22
N LEU A 153 -17.86 -19.88 -5.43
CA LEU A 153 -17.10 -20.69 -4.47
C LEU A 153 -16.93 -19.97 -3.12
N ALA A 154 -16.72 -18.65 -3.14
CA ALA A 154 -16.67 -17.85 -1.91
C ALA A 154 -18.03 -17.79 -1.20
N THR A 155 -19.12 -17.68 -1.95
CA THR A 155 -20.48 -17.64 -1.37
C THR A 155 -20.90 -18.98 -0.77
N SER A 156 -20.51 -20.09 -1.39
CA SER A 156 -20.77 -21.45 -0.85
C SER A 156 -19.86 -21.82 0.34
N GLY A 157 -18.86 -20.99 0.65
CA GLY A 157 -17.86 -21.30 1.69
C GLY A 157 -16.81 -22.35 1.29
N GLU A 158 -16.75 -22.69 0.00
CA GLU A 158 -15.73 -23.59 -0.53
C GLU A 158 -14.34 -22.91 -0.55
N VAL A 159 -14.30 -21.59 -0.68
CA VAL A 159 -13.10 -20.78 -0.48
C VAL A 159 -13.38 -19.64 0.49
N GLU A 160 -12.37 -19.23 1.25
CA GLU A 160 -12.47 -18.27 2.34
C GLU A 160 -11.82 -16.92 2.01
N ALA A 161 -11.14 -16.87 0.88
CA ALA A 161 -10.61 -15.65 0.28
C ALA A 161 -10.57 -15.80 -1.24
N LEU A 162 -10.47 -14.66 -1.93
CA LEU A 162 -10.18 -14.62 -3.36
C LEU A 162 -8.82 -14.00 -3.60
N MET A 163 -8.15 -14.40 -4.68
CA MET A 163 -6.91 -13.80 -5.15
C MET A 163 -7.04 -13.45 -6.62
N LYS A 164 -6.77 -12.20 -6.96
CA LYS A 164 -6.78 -11.74 -8.33
C LYS A 164 -5.57 -12.30 -9.10
N GLY A 165 -5.82 -12.94 -10.21
CA GLY A 165 -4.82 -13.36 -11.19
C GLY A 165 -4.61 -12.32 -12.31
N SER A 166 -4.58 -12.77 -13.56
CA SER A 166 -4.24 -11.94 -14.73
C SER A 166 -5.45 -11.26 -15.40
N LEU A 167 -6.59 -11.17 -14.73
CA LEU A 167 -7.76 -10.42 -15.21
C LEU A 167 -7.72 -8.95 -14.74
N HIS A 168 -8.61 -8.11 -15.28
CA HIS A 168 -8.77 -6.73 -14.83
C HIS A 168 -9.45 -6.65 -13.45
N THR A 169 -9.13 -5.60 -12.68
CA THR A 169 -9.71 -5.41 -11.34
C THR A 169 -11.21 -5.21 -11.37
N ASP A 170 -11.70 -4.39 -12.30
CA ASP A 170 -13.12 -4.12 -12.52
C ASP A 170 -13.91 -5.38 -12.88
N GLU A 171 -13.33 -6.29 -13.67
CA GLU A 171 -13.93 -7.57 -14.02
C GLU A 171 -14.14 -8.47 -12.79
N LEU A 172 -13.12 -8.62 -11.93
CA LEU A 172 -13.25 -9.37 -10.69
C LEU A 172 -14.24 -8.70 -9.74
N MET A 173 -14.12 -7.38 -9.56
CA MET A 173 -14.98 -6.65 -8.63
C MET A 173 -16.42 -6.61 -9.07
N ALA A 174 -16.71 -6.52 -10.37
CA ALA A 174 -18.07 -6.64 -10.91
C ALA A 174 -18.73 -7.97 -10.50
N ALA A 175 -17.99 -9.09 -10.61
CA ALA A 175 -18.49 -10.40 -10.18
C ALA A 175 -18.71 -10.47 -8.65
N VAL A 176 -17.82 -9.88 -7.85
CA VAL A 176 -17.92 -9.88 -6.38
C VAL A 176 -19.11 -9.05 -5.89
N VAL A 177 -19.32 -7.85 -6.47
CA VAL A 177 -20.41 -6.95 -6.05
C VAL A 177 -21.75 -7.20 -6.74
N ALA A 178 -21.81 -8.17 -7.68
CA ALA A 178 -23.08 -8.55 -8.30
C ALA A 178 -24.08 -9.01 -7.23
N GLY A 179 -25.30 -8.53 -7.32
CA GLY A 179 -26.35 -8.89 -6.36
C GLY A 179 -26.62 -10.39 -6.28
N SER A 180 -26.47 -11.08 -7.41
CA SER A 180 -26.59 -12.55 -7.52
C SER A 180 -25.44 -13.33 -6.89
N ALA A 181 -24.27 -12.69 -6.69
CA ALA A 181 -23.10 -13.34 -6.11
C ALA A 181 -23.24 -13.59 -4.60
N GLY A 182 -24.04 -12.80 -3.89
CA GLY A 182 -24.28 -12.97 -2.45
C GLY A 182 -23.08 -12.64 -1.54
N LEU A 183 -22.02 -12.01 -2.08
CA LEU A 183 -20.82 -11.62 -1.34
C LEU A 183 -20.88 -10.22 -0.73
N ARG A 184 -21.86 -9.42 -1.08
CA ARG A 184 -22.03 -8.07 -0.53
C ARG A 184 -22.36 -8.13 0.97
N THR A 185 -21.79 -7.22 1.71
CA THR A 185 -22.16 -6.89 3.10
C THR A 185 -22.96 -5.59 3.14
N LYS A 186 -23.16 -5.05 4.32
CA LYS A 186 -23.73 -3.71 4.51
C LYS A 186 -22.71 -2.60 4.25
N ARG A 187 -21.42 -2.94 4.17
CA ARG A 187 -20.34 -1.97 3.95
C ARG A 187 -19.98 -1.85 2.47
N ARG A 188 -19.47 -0.71 2.10
CA ARG A 188 -18.84 -0.50 0.79
C ARG A 188 -17.56 -1.31 0.71
N VAL A 189 -17.33 -1.96 -0.44
CA VAL A 189 -16.04 -2.63 -0.71
C VAL A 189 -14.96 -1.58 -0.92
N SER A 190 -13.80 -1.74 -0.29
CA SER A 190 -12.67 -0.79 -0.38
C SER A 190 -11.32 -1.49 -0.34
N HIS A 191 -10.31 -0.86 -0.92
CA HIS A 191 -8.94 -1.37 -0.96
C HIS A 191 -8.07 -0.70 0.10
N CYS A 192 -7.25 -1.50 0.77
CA CYS A 192 -6.22 -1.04 1.70
C CYS A 192 -4.84 -1.44 1.19
N PHE A 193 -3.93 -0.49 1.06
CA PHE A 193 -2.50 -0.75 1.01
C PHE A 193 -1.93 -0.69 2.41
N VAL A 194 -1.38 -1.79 2.89
CA VAL A 194 -0.53 -1.82 4.09
C VAL A 194 0.89 -1.53 3.64
N LEU A 195 1.45 -0.45 4.12
CA LEU A 195 2.76 0.08 3.71
C LEU A 195 3.71 0.14 4.89
N GLN A 196 4.99 -0.09 4.62
CA GLN A 196 6.06 0.15 5.58
C GLN A 196 7.24 0.82 4.88
N THR A 197 7.69 1.95 5.43
CA THR A 197 8.86 2.70 4.97
C THR A 197 9.93 2.75 6.05
N ALA A 198 11.17 3.04 5.67
CA ALA A 198 12.26 3.25 6.62
C ALA A 198 12.09 4.56 7.44
N SER A 199 11.41 5.55 6.85
CA SER A 199 11.21 6.87 7.45
C SER A 199 10.04 6.94 8.43
N TYR A 200 9.18 5.91 8.51
CA TYR A 200 8.05 5.88 9.44
C TYR A 200 8.14 4.67 10.38
N PRO A 201 7.99 4.83 11.71
CA PRO A 201 8.40 3.84 12.70
C PRO A 201 7.53 2.57 12.75
N ARG A 202 6.42 2.53 12.01
CA ARG A 202 5.46 1.43 12.01
C ARG A 202 4.81 1.26 10.64
N PRO A 203 4.24 0.08 10.35
CA PRO A 203 3.36 -0.07 9.19
C PRO A 203 2.14 0.84 9.32
N PHE A 204 1.64 1.32 8.20
CA PHE A 204 0.43 2.15 8.12
C PHE A 204 -0.41 1.77 6.90
N ILE A 205 -1.68 2.17 6.91
CA ILE A 205 -2.64 1.83 5.86
C ILE A 205 -2.96 3.09 5.05
N VAL A 206 -2.95 2.98 3.72
CA VAL A 206 -3.51 3.99 2.80
C VAL A 206 -4.78 3.43 2.17
N THR A 207 -5.89 4.16 2.24
CA THR A 207 -7.22 3.72 1.77
C THR A 207 -8.12 4.90 1.36
N ASP A 208 -9.02 4.81 0.36
CA ASP A 208 -9.08 3.80 -0.67
C ASP A 208 -8.19 4.23 -1.84
N ALA A 209 -7.43 3.32 -2.35
CA ALA A 209 -6.45 3.66 -3.38
C ALA A 209 -6.59 2.84 -4.68
N ALA A 210 -7.71 2.07 -4.84
CA ALA A 210 -7.87 1.20 -5.99
C ALA A 210 -9.31 0.87 -6.43
N ILE A 211 -10.35 1.17 -5.62
CA ILE A 211 -11.72 0.74 -5.90
C ILE A 211 -12.69 1.91 -6.08
N ASN A 212 -12.76 2.84 -5.13
CA ASN A 212 -13.75 3.90 -5.13
C ASN A 212 -13.19 5.19 -5.73
N LEU A 213 -13.68 5.59 -6.91
CA LEU A 213 -13.19 6.75 -7.65
C LEU A 213 -13.29 8.04 -6.85
N ALA A 214 -14.51 8.44 -6.48
CA ALA A 214 -14.82 9.65 -5.73
C ALA A 214 -15.87 9.29 -4.66
N PRO A 215 -15.46 8.69 -3.54
CA PRO A 215 -16.39 8.24 -2.51
C PRO A 215 -17.07 9.43 -1.83
N ASP A 216 -18.38 9.35 -1.66
CA ASP A 216 -19.15 10.28 -0.83
C ASP A 216 -18.89 10.05 0.67
N LEU A 217 -19.46 10.90 1.52
CA LEU A 217 -19.30 10.86 2.96
C LEU A 217 -19.64 9.49 3.58
N LEU A 218 -20.75 8.86 3.16
CA LEU A 218 -21.17 7.57 3.71
C LEU A 218 -20.27 6.43 3.23
N GLN A 219 -19.82 6.50 1.99
CA GLN A 219 -18.85 5.57 1.43
C GLN A 219 -17.49 5.70 2.14
N LYS A 220 -17.03 6.93 2.42
CA LYS A 220 -15.81 7.17 3.23
C LYS A 220 -15.94 6.64 4.65
N ALA A 221 -17.12 6.72 5.25
CA ALA A 221 -17.35 6.12 6.56
C ALA A 221 -17.20 4.58 6.54
N ASP A 222 -17.66 3.92 5.49
CA ASP A 222 -17.48 2.47 5.32
C ASP A 222 -16.02 2.12 5.04
N ILE A 223 -15.34 2.90 4.19
CA ILE A 223 -13.90 2.74 3.92
C ILE A 223 -13.10 2.87 5.23
N ALA A 224 -13.43 3.85 6.08
CA ALA A 224 -12.80 4.01 7.40
C ALA A 224 -13.03 2.79 8.30
N ARG A 225 -14.25 2.24 8.35
CA ARG A 225 -14.56 1.03 9.15
C ARG A 225 -13.77 -0.18 8.69
N ASN A 226 -13.66 -0.40 7.36
CA ASN A 226 -12.88 -1.50 6.80
C ASN A 226 -11.38 -1.36 7.17
N ALA A 227 -10.81 -0.16 7.07
CA ALA A 227 -9.42 0.08 7.42
C ALA A 227 -9.15 -0.06 8.93
N ILE A 228 -10.09 0.36 9.78
CA ILE A 228 -10.01 0.18 11.23
C ILE A 228 -10.01 -1.32 11.58
N GLU A 229 -10.92 -2.09 10.98
CA GLU A 229 -10.98 -3.56 11.16
C GLU A 229 -9.66 -4.21 10.73
N LEU A 230 -9.12 -3.86 9.57
CA LEU A 230 -7.83 -4.37 9.12
C LEU A 230 -6.70 -4.03 10.11
N ALA A 231 -6.62 -2.79 10.57
CA ALA A 231 -5.60 -2.39 11.53
C ALA A 231 -5.70 -3.18 12.84
N GLN A 232 -6.93 -3.46 13.32
CA GLN A 232 -7.17 -4.28 14.51
C GLN A 232 -6.73 -5.74 14.29
N VAL A 233 -7.03 -6.33 13.15
CA VAL A 233 -6.55 -7.67 12.77
C VAL A 233 -5.03 -7.73 12.70
N LEU A 234 -4.38 -6.62 12.30
CA LEU A 234 -2.93 -6.48 12.31
C LEU A 234 -2.34 -6.16 13.69
N GLY A 235 -3.15 -6.16 14.76
CA GLY A 235 -2.70 -6.01 16.16
C GLY A 235 -2.74 -4.58 16.70
N VAL A 236 -3.29 -3.61 15.97
CA VAL A 236 -3.46 -2.23 16.47
C VAL A 236 -4.85 -2.08 17.09
N ALA A 237 -4.96 -2.29 18.40
CA ALA A 237 -6.25 -2.36 19.10
C ALA A 237 -7.13 -1.11 18.93
N ARG A 238 -6.53 0.08 18.87
CA ARG A 238 -7.22 1.36 18.67
C ARG A 238 -6.48 2.24 17.68
N PRO A 239 -6.62 1.96 16.36
CA PRO A 239 -5.87 2.65 15.33
C PRO A 239 -6.23 4.14 15.23
N ARG A 240 -5.24 4.94 14.90
CA ARG A 240 -5.35 6.38 14.65
C ARG A 240 -5.54 6.60 13.17
N LEU A 241 -6.70 7.13 12.80
CA LEU A 241 -7.07 7.37 11.41
C LEU A 241 -7.02 8.86 11.11
N ALA A 242 -6.08 9.27 10.27
CA ALA A 242 -6.00 10.60 9.71
C ALA A 242 -6.84 10.71 8.45
N ILE A 243 -7.76 11.66 8.41
CA ILE A 243 -8.58 11.95 7.23
C ILE A 243 -7.87 13.05 6.45
N LEU A 244 -7.30 12.67 5.31
CA LEU A 244 -6.41 13.54 4.55
C LEU A 244 -7.17 14.57 3.71
N ALA A 245 -6.62 15.77 3.70
CA ALA A 245 -6.93 16.85 2.76
C ALA A 245 -5.63 17.59 2.40
N ALA A 246 -5.71 18.59 1.53
CA ALA A 246 -4.54 19.40 1.20
C ALA A 246 -4.15 20.38 2.33
N VAL A 247 -5.10 20.69 3.24
CA VAL A 247 -4.93 21.62 4.36
C VAL A 247 -5.56 21.06 5.63
N GLU A 248 -5.16 21.57 6.77
CA GLU A 248 -5.65 21.17 8.11
C GLU A 248 -6.84 21.98 8.61
N THR A 249 -7.31 22.96 7.84
CA THR A 249 -8.46 23.80 8.19
C THR A 249 -9.69 23.47 7.35
N VAL A 250 -10.88 23.59 7.94
CA VAL A 250 -12.14 23.38 7.22
C VAL A 250 -12.37 24.53 6.24
N ASN A 251 -12.43 24.19 4.95
CA ASN A 251 -12.63 25.15 3.86
C ASN A 251 -13.85 24.73 3.03
N PRO A 252 -14.91 25.56 2.95
CA PRO A 252 -16.12 25.25 2.17
C PRO A 252 -15.87 24.99 0.68
N ASN A 253 -14.80 25.57 0.13
CA ASN A 253 -14.42 25.36 -1.28
C ASN A 253 -13.59 24.09 -1.51
N MET A 254 -13.29 23.33 -0.45
CA MET A 254 -12.52 22.08 -0.50
C MET A 254 -13.33 20.97 0.15
N PRO A 255 -14.16 20.21 -0.62
CA PRO A 255 -15.08 19.20 -0.08
C PRO A 255 -14.42 18.16 0.83
N ALA A 256 -13.16 17.77 0.54
CA ALA A 256 -12.42 16.83 1.37
C ALA A 256 -12.30 17.28 2.83
N THR A 257 -12.20 18.58 3.10
CA THR A 257 -12.13 19.12 4.47
C THR A 257 -13.49 19.07 5.18
N LEU A 258 -14.58 19.22 4.44
CA LEU A 258 -15.95 19.08 4.97
C LEU A 258 -16.24 17.63 5.34
N ASP A 259 -15.90 16.68 4.46
CA ASP A 259 -16.03 15.26 4.74
C ASP A 259 -15.20 14.85 5.96
N ALA A 260 -13.98 15.37 6.08
CA ALA A 260 -13.11 15.08 7.22
C ALA A 260 -13.75 15.54 8.54
N ALA A 261 -14.25 16.76 8.60
CA ALA A 261 -14.94 17.29 9.79
C ALA A 261 -16.20 16.45 10.12
N ALA A 262 -16.98 16.07 9.09
CA ALA A 262 -18.17 15.25 9.27
C ALA A 262 -17.84 13.85 9.79
N LEU A 263 -16.80 13.18 9.24
CA LEU A 263 -16.36 11.85 9.68
C LEU A 263 -15.84 11.88 11.13
N CYS A 264 -15.11 12.93 11.53
CA CYS A 264 -14.71 13.10 12.92
C CYS A 264 -15.96 13.21 13.83
N LYS A 265 -16.97 13.98 13.41
CA LYS A 265 -18.22 14.09 14.18
C LYS A 265 -19.00 12.78 14.19
N MET A 266 -19.00 12.00 13.12
CA MET A 266 -19.57 10.65 13.10
C MET A 266 -18.86 9.72 14.10
N ALA A 267 -17.55 9.81 14.23
CA ALA A 267 -16.79 9.06 15.24
C ALA A 267 -17.13 9.49 16.67
N ASP A 268 -17.21 10.80 16.96
CA ASP A 268 -17.62 11.35 18.25
C ASP A 268 -19.01 10.86 18.68
N ARG A 269 -19.91 10.61 17.73
CA ARG A 269 -21.28 10.13 17.94
C ARG A 269 -21.41 8.58 17.93
N GLY A 270 -20.30 7.85 17.80
CA GLY A 270 -20.30 6.40 17.78
C GLY A 270 -20.85 5.79 16.47
N GLN A 271 -20.96 6.58 15.40
CA GLN A 271 -21.31 6.05 14.06
C GLN A 271 -20.12 5.34 13.40
N ILE A 272 -18.89 5.75 13.73
CA ILE A 272 -17.66 5.06 13.39
C ILE A 272 -16.96 4.73 14.70
N THR A 273 -16.71 3.44 14.94
CA THR A 273 -16.15 2.93 16.21
C THR A 273 -14.86 2.15 15.96
N GLY A 274 -14.15 1.84 17.05
CA GLY A 274 -12.97 0.98 17.03
C GLY A 274 -11.65 1.70 16.75
N GLY A 275 -11.65 2.98 16.38
CA GLY A 275 -10.46 3.80 16.15
C GLY A 275 -10.57 5.20 16.76
N VAL A 276 -9.54 6.00 16.58
CA VAL A 276 -9.51 7.45 16.87
C VAL A 276 -9.34 8.17 15.57
N LEU A 277 -10.30 9.04 15.22
CA LEU A 277 -10.28 9.77 13.96
C LEU A 277 -9.94 11.24 14.20
N ASP A 278 -9.17 11.83 13.29
CA ASP A 278 -8.98 13.27 13.22
C ASP A 278 -8.77 13.73 11.78
N GLY A 279 -9.18 14.96 11.50
CA GLY A 279 -9.08 15.60 10.19
C GLY A 279 -9.96 16.87 10.10
N PRO A 280 -9.72 17.68 9.06
CA PRO A 280 -8.76 17.45 7.98
C PRO A 280 -7.31 17.54 8.45
N LEU A 281 -6.43 16.70 7.90
CA LEU A 281 -4.99 16.76 8.10
C LEU A 281 -4.29 16.77 6.74
N ALA A 282 -3.28 17.62 6.57
CA ALA A 282 -2.36 17.49 5.45
C ALA A 282 -1.44 16.28 5.68
N PHE A 283 -0.84 15.73 4.62
CA PHE A 283 -0.04 14.51 4.71
C PHE A 283 1.11 14.65 5.72
N ASP A 284 1.85 15.77 5.68
CA ASP A 284 2.94 16.06 6.62
C ASP A 284 2.47 16.05 8.07
N ASN A 285 1.33 16.65 8.35
CA ASN A 285 0.76 16.72 9.70
C ASN A 285 0.27 15.35 10.19
N ALA A 286 -0.17 14.48 9.28
CA ALA A 286 -0.63 13.13 9.62
C ALA A 286 0.52 12.21 10.05
N VAL A 287 1.73 12.39 9.46
CA VAL A 287 2.85 11.45 9.63
C VAL A 287 4.04 12.04 10.38
N SER A 288 4.13 13.37 10.57
CA SER A 288 5.23 14.04 11.28
C SER A 288 4.74 14.81 12.49
N ILE A 289 5.20 14.37 13.68
CA ILE A 289 4.92 15.06 14.95
C ILE A 289 5.48 16.49 14.93
N GLU A 290 6.64 16.68 14.29
CA GLU A 290 7.28 17.99 14.18
C GLU A 290 6.45 18.93 13.31
N ALA A 291 5.98 18.48 12.15
CA ALA A 291 5.09 19.25 11.27
C ALA A 291 3.78 19.62 12.00
N ALA A 292 3.17 18.69 12.71
CA ALA A 292 1.96 18.93 13.50
C ALA A 292 2.20 20.00 14.58
N ARG A 293 3.31 19.92 15.31
CA ARG A 293 3.67 20.90 16.34
C ARG A 293 3.93 22.29 15.77
N THR A 294 4.68 22.38 14.66
CA THR A 294 4.98 23.63 13.97
C THR A 294 3.72 24.37 13.56
N LYS A 295 2.68 23.64 13.15
CA LYS A 295 1.37 24.19 12.78
C LYS A 295 0.39 24.32 13.96
N GLY A 296 0.83 24.05 15.19
CA GLY A 296 0.02 24.19 16.40
C GLY A 296 -1.14 23.20 16.50
N ILE A 297 -1.07 22.04 15.82
CA ILE A 297 -2.13 21.04 15.81
C ILE A 297 -2.07 20.21 17.09
N THR A 298 -3.12 20.29 17.90
CA THR A 298 -3.31 19.42 19.07
C THR A 298 -4.27 18.30 18.72
N SER A 299 -3.73 17.11 18.52
CA SER A 299 -4.50 15.95 18.05
C SER A 299 -3.89 14.64 18.57
N PRO A 300 -4.71 13.65 18.94
CA PRO A 300 -4.23 12.31 19.28
C PRO A 300 -3.78 11.50 18.04
N VAL A 301 -4.03 12.00 16.82
CA VAL A 301 -3.76 11.33 15.54
C VAL A 301 -2.59 11.96 14.81
N ALA A 302 -2.53 13.31 14.81
CA ALA A 302 -1.52 14.05 14.05
C ALA A 302 -0.09 13.63 14.40
N GLY A 303 0.72 13.39 13.38
CA GLY A 303 2.10 12.93 13.48
C GLY A 303 2.30 11.45 13.81
N GLN A 304 1.22 10.70 13.98
CA GLN A 304 1.30 9.29 14.41
C GLN A 304 0.17 8.42 13.83
N ALA A 305 -0.33 8.75 12.66
CA ALA A 305 -1.40 8.03 12.02
C ALA A 305 -1.02 6.56 11.72
N ASP A 306 -1.93 5.65 11.99
CA ASP A 306 -1.85 4.24 11.61
C ASP A 306 -2.62 3.99 10.30
N ILE A 307 -3.59 4.87 9.99
CA ILE A 307 -4.41 4.82 8.78
C ILE A 307 -4.48 6.22 8.16
N LEU A 308 -4.28 6.29 6.84
CA LEU A 308 -4.43 7.48 6.02
C LEU A 308 -5.63 7.29 5.10
N LEU A 309 -6.76 7.93 5.41
CA LEU A 309 -7.94 7.96 4.57
C LEU A 309 -7.81 9.11 3.58
N VAL A 310 -7.67 8.78 2.31
CA VAL A 310 -7.48 9.76 1.23
C VAL A 310 -8.83 10.30 0.70
N PRO A 311 -8.86 11.49 0.08
CA PRO A 311 -10.11 12.07 -0.41
C PRO A 311 -10.74 11.31 -1.58
N ASP A 312 -9.92 10.76 -2.47
CA ASP A 312 -10.33 10.07 -3.70
C ASP A 312 -9.29 9.04 -4.14
N LEU A 313 -9.65 8.25 -5.17
CA LEU A 313 -8.82 7.18 -5.70
C LEU A 313 -7.51 7.70 -6.30
N GLU A 314 -7.56 8.84 -7.00
CA GLU A 314 -6.39 9.36 -7.72
C GLU A 314 -5.31 9.76 -6.72
N SER A 315 -5.66 10.55 -5.69
CA SER A 315 -4.72 10.93 -4.63
C SER A 315 -4.19 9.72 -3.87
N GLY A 316 -5.05 8.74 -3.55
CA GLY A 316 -4.65 7.52 -2.85
C GLY A 316 -3.71 6.63 -3.67
N ASN A 317 -4.04 6.42 -4.94
CA ASN A 317 -3.23 5.60 -5.83
C ASN A 317 -1.86 6.23 -6.12
N MET A 318 -1.83 7.56 -6.37
CA MET A 318 -0.58 8.29 -6.57
C MET A 318 0.29 8.28 -5.31
N LEU A 319 -0.29 8.54 -4.13
CA LEU A 319 0.42 8.49 -2.86
C LEU A 319 1.03 7.10 -2.59
N ALA A 320 0.22 6.04 -2.71
CA ALA A 320 0.70 4.68 -2.48
C ALA A 320 1.83 4.32 -3.44
N LYS A 321 1.68 4.61 -4.74
CA LYS A 321 2.73 4.34 -5.73
C LYS A 321 3.97 5.19 -5.51
N GLN A 322 3.85 6.46 -5.15
CA GLN A 322 5.00 7.30 -4.81
C GLN A 322 5.79 6.71 -3.63
N LEU A 323 5.10 6.28 -2.58
CA LEU A 323 5.74 5.63 -1.43
C LEU A 323 6.42 4.32 -1.81
N MET A 324 5.81 3.50 -2.68
CA MET A 324 6.39 2.24 -3.14
C MET A 324 7.60 2.45 -4.05
N TYR A 325 7.47 3.29 -5.08
CA TYR A 325 8.49 3.40 -6.14
C TYR A 325 9.60 4.41 -5.84
N LEU A 326 9.30 5.49 -5.11
CA LEU A 326 10.29 6.51 -4.72
C LEU A 326 10.69 6.40 -3.26
N GLY A 327 9.76 6.02 -2.37
CA GLY A 327 10.03 5.86 -0.94
C GLY A 327 10.51 4.47 -0.53
N GLY A 328 10.62 3.51 -1.47
CA GLY A 328 11.06 2.14 -1.18
C GLY A 328 10.15 1.39 -0.20
N ALA A 329 8.88 1.76 -0.12
CA ALA A 329 7.95 1.12 0.80
C ALA A 329 7.70 -0.35 0.43
N ALA A 330 7.83 -1.24 1.41
CA ALA A 330 7.21 -2.56 1.33
C ALA A 330 5.69 -2.42 1.38
N SER A 331 4.98 -3.24 0.61
CA SER A 331 3.53 -3.10 0.45
C SER A 331 2.81 -4.45 0.48
N ALA A 332 1.54 -4.42 0.91
CA ALA A 332 0.58 -5.49 0.70
C ALA A 332 -0.78 -4.87 0.34
N GLY A 333 -1.53 -5.49 -0.58
CA GLY A 333 -2.82 -5.00 -1.05
C GLY A 333 -3.95 -5.98 -0.74
N ILE A 334 -5.01 -5.48 -0.10
CA ILE A 334 -6.17 -6.28 0.29
C ILE A 334 -7.48 -5.48 0.12
N VAL A 335 -8.54 -6.16 -0.30
CA VAL A 335 -9.88 -5.59 -0.41
C VAL A 335 -10.76 -6.18 0.71
N LEU A 336 -11.49 -5.31 1.39
CA LEU A 336 -12.42 -5.62 2.46
C LEU A 336 -13.84 -5.10 2.12
N GLY A 337 -14.80 -5.41 3.01
CA GLY A 337 -16.21 -5.00 2.82
C GLY A 337 -17.04 -6.00 2.04
N ALA A 338 -16.45 -7.09 1.56
CA ALA A 338 -17.14 -8.28 1.08
C ALA A 338 -17.12 -9.38 2.16
N LYS A 339 -17.91 -10.44 1.99
CA LYS A 339 -17.95 -11.58 2.94
C LYS A 339 -16.63 -12.33 3.07
N VAL A 340 -15.74 -12.19 2.10
CA VAL A 340 -14.38 -12.76 2.12
C VAL A 340 -13.37 -11.69 1.74
N PRO A 341 -12.14 -11.71 2.30
CA PRO A 341 -11.08 -10.83 1.87
C PRO A 341 -10.62 -11.17 0.45
N ILE A 342 -10.15 -10.15 -0.30
CA ILE A 342 -9.70 -10.35 -1.68
C ILE A 342 -8.28 -9.82 -1.82
N VAL A 343 -7.33 -10.71 -2.08
CA VAL A 343 -5.96 -10.35 -2.42
C VAL A 343 -5.96 -9.66 -3.78
N LEU A 344 -5.61 -8.37 -3.77
CA LEU A 344 -5.57 -7.56 -4.97
C LEU A 344 -4.20 -6.92 -5.10
N THR A 345 -3.39 -7.47 -6.00
CA THR A 345 -2.03 -7.03 -6.27
C THR A 345 -1.91 -6.56 -7.72
N SER A 346 -0.96 -5.65 -7.95
CA SER A 346 -0.59 -5.21 -9.30
C SER A 346 0.31 -6.24 -9.98
N ARG A 347 0.35 -6.23 -11.32
CA ARG A 347 1.31 -7.03 -12.09
C ARG A 347 2.76 -6.63 -11.81
N ALA A 348 2.98 -5.39 -11.40
CA ALA A 348 4.29 -4.84 -11.08
C ALA A 348 4.71 -5.01 -9.61
N ASP A 349 3.84 -5.59 -8.76
CA ASP A 349 4.17 -5.80 -7.35
C ASP A 349 5.25 -6.89 -7.20
N SER A 350 6.09 -6.75 -6.17
CA SER A 350 7.12 -7.72 -5.86
C SER A 350 6.53 -9.06 -5.38
N ARG A 351 7.37 -10.09 -5.38
CA ARG A 351 7.02 -11.41 -4.83
C ARG A 351 6.65 -11.28 -3.34
N GLU A 352 7.42 -10.49 -2.60
CA GLU A 352 7.22 -10.24 -1.17
C GLU A 352 5.88 -9.54 -0.91
N SER A 353 5.49 -8.56 -1.72
CA SER A 353 4.18 -7.89 -1.63
C SER A 353 3.02 -8.86 -1.81
N ARG A 354 3.15 -9.81 -2.74
CA ARG A 354 2.11 -10.83 -2.98
C ARG A 354 2.01 -11.81 -1.82
N ILE A 355 3.14 -12.27 -1.28
CA ILE A 355 3.19 -13.14 -0.09
C ILE A 355 2.59 -12.42 1.11
N ALA A 356 2.95 -11.15 1.35
CA ALA A 356 2.40 -10.35 2.43
C ALA A 356 0.88 -10.18 2.30
N SER A 357 0.37 -9.96 1.08
CA SER A 357 -1.07 -9.87 0.82
C SER A 357 -1.81 -11.18 1.13
N CYS A 358 -1.21 -12.32 0.80
CA CYS A 358 -1.77 -13.63 1.16
C CYS A 358 -1.74 -13.87 2.67
N ALA A 359 -0.70 -13.45 3.38
CA ALA A 359 -0.63 -13.56 4.84
C ALA A 359 -1.70 -12.69 5.53
N ILE A 360 -1.97 -11.48 5.01
CA ILE A 360 -3.07 -10.62 5.49
C ILE A 360 -4.43 -11.27 5.21
N ALA A 361 -4.62 -11.87 4.03
CA ALA A 361 -5.86 -12.57 3.71
C ALA A 361 -6.09 -13.77 4.64
N LEU A 362 -5.03 -14.49 5.01
CA LEU A 362 -5.07 -15.57 6.00
C LEU A 362 -5.56 -15.06 7.36
N LEU A 363 -4.99 -13.96 7.88
CA LEU A 363 -5.43 -13.35 9.15
C LEU A 363 -6.90 -12.93 9.11
N LEU A 364 -7.31 -12.26 8.03
CA LEU A 364 -8.68 -11.81 7.85
C LEU A 364 -9.67 -12.98 7.72
N ALA A 365 -9.33 -14.04 7.00
CA ALA A 365 -10.19 -15.21 6.88
C ALA A 365 -10.38 -15.90 8.23
N HIS A 366 -9.31 -16.02 9.04
CA HIS A 366 -9.43 -16.53 10.42
C HIS A 366 -10.26 -15.61 11.31
N HIS A 367 -10.12 -14.29 11.17
CA HIS A 367 -10.96 -13.32 11.89
C HIS A 367 -12.43 -13.46 11.50
N TYR A 368 -12.74 -13.59 10.19
CA TYR A 368 -14.11 -13.71 9.69
C TYR A 368 -14.81 -15.03 10.06
N ARG A 369 -14.06 -16.08 10.39
CA ARG A 369 -14.65 -17.29 10.99
C ARG A 369 -15.25 -17.01 12.38
N GLN A 370 -14.70 -16.05 13.12
CA GLN A 370 -15.13 -15.69 14.47
C GLN A 370 -16.09 -14.48 14.46
N THR A 371 -15.83 -13.51 13.61
CA THR A 371 -16.55 -12.25 13.49
C THR A 371 -16.85 -11.97 12.02
N PRO A 372 -17.95 -12.49 11.47
CA PRO A 372 -18.34 -12.25 10.07
C PRO A 372 -18.53 -10.77 9.77
N PRO A 373 -18.11 -10.25 8.58
CA PRO A 373 -18.13 -8.84 8.22
C PRO A 373 -19.54 -8.31 7.91
#